data_abaf11d61502cb2a5693b4aee5d7e1e4
#
_entry.id   abaf11d61502cb2a5693b4aee5d7e1e4
#
_cell.length_a   1.000
_cell.length_b   1.000
_cell.length_c   1.000
_cell.angle_alpha   90.00
_cell.angle_beta   90.00
_cell.angle_gamma   90.00
#
_symmetry.space_group_name_H-M   'P 1'
#
loop_
_entity.id
_entity.type
_entity.pdbx_description
1 polymer ?
#
loop_
_entity_poly.entity_id
_entity_poly.type
_entity_poly.pdbx_seq_one_letter_code
_entity_poly.pdbx_strand_id
1 'polypeptide(L)'
;MMAENQDRGRRSKWLVVGILVAALSGVAYWFLVANASPDDRPEGTLADIASLRDRDDLNVLFVVIDTLRSDRLSAYGYERGTSPTLDYLSQTGVRFDQHRAQSSWTKSSMASLWTGLYPIRTDVLRHTDAVPEVAVLPAEIFQEAGFVTGGIWRNGWVAPNFGFSQGFDIYQTPAGQQAPASMRSEAKAGRIDGTDIDLVFTATEFLRSNMDERWFLYLHFMDVHQYITTEETAVFGSTYSDIYDNSILWTDSQFGEIIMELYRLGLASKTLIVVVSDHGEAFGEHGAEGHARDLFSEVTLTPFILSFPFRMAQSGVVRSQTENVDVWPTVLDMLGLPGLEEPDGQSRVELLLGRQPTPRLDLGFAQLDRNWGQLEKEESALLAVRKGSLRFIHDVEDPERDLLYDIDMDPAEQRNIKDERAAEVQELLEEAERHLALDPLWRGGSESVEIDEMQMRQLRALGYSIE
;
A
#
# COMPACT_ATOMS: atom_id res chain seq x y z
N MET A 1 13.71 17.53 -55.24
CA MET A 1 12.92 18.70 -54.80
C MET A 1 11.38 18.48 -54.76
N MET A 2 10.75 17.69 -55.66
CA MET A 2 9.29 17.39 -55.55
C MET A 2 8.91 16.30 -54.53
N ALA A 3 9.79 15.36 -54.22
CA ALA A 3 9.51 14.26 -53.28
C ALA A 3 9.61 14.69 -51.79
N GLU A 4 10.51 15.64 -51.46
CA GLU A 4 10.66 16.15 -50.10
C GLU A 4 9.51 17.03 -49.60
N ASN A 5 8.80 17.71 -50.49
CA ASN A 5 7.65 18.55 -50.15
C ASN A 5 6.37 17.73 -49.87
N GLN A 6 6.25 16.49 -50.41
CA GLN A 6 5.12 15.62 -50.10
C GLN A 6 5.24 14.96 -48.72
N ASP A 7 6.45 14.67 -48.27
CA ASP A 7 6.67 14.03 -46.96
C ASP A 7 6.49 15.03 -45.80
N ARG A 8 6.88 16.29 -45.97
CA ARG A 8 6.62 17.34 -44.96
C ARG A 8 5.13 17.63 -44.79
N GLY A 9 4.33 17.63 -45.88
CA GLY A 9 2.88 17.82 -45.80
C GLY A 9 2.15 16.66 -45.14
N ARG A 10 2.70 15.45 -45.25
CA ARG A 10 2.13 14.22 -44.60
C ARG A 10 2.43 14.19 -43.10
N ARG A 11 3.66 14.52 -42.70
CA ARG A 11 4.06 14.61 -41.27
C ARG A 11 3.29 15.70 -40.52
N SER A 12 3.10 16.86 -41.15
CA SER A 12 2.30 17.96 -40.60
C SER A 12 0.83 17.58 -40.39
N LYS A 13 0.23 16.79 -41.27
CA LYS A 13 -1.15 16.32 -41.14
C LYS A 13 -1.30 15.32 -40.00
N TRP A 14 -0.33 14.41 -39.83
CA TRP A 14 -0.34 13.47 -38.72
C TRP A 14 -0.10 14.12 -37.36
N LEU A 15 0.73 15.17 -37.30
CA LEU A 15 0.94 15.98 -36.10
C LEU A 15 -0.34 16.71 -35.67
N VAL A 16 -1.06 17.29 -36.63
CA VAL A 16 -2.36 17.97 -36.39
C VAL A 16 -3.44 16.97 -35.97
N VAL A 17 -3.46 15.77 -36.56
CA VAL A 17 -4.39 14.69 -36.16
C VAL A 17 -4.05 14.19 -34.76
N GLY A 18 -2.77 14.01 -34.41
CA GLY A 18 -2.33 13.63 -33.08
C GLY A 18 -2.72 14.65 -32.00
N ILE A 19 -2.56 15.93 -32.27
CA ILE A 19 -2.97 17.03 -31.37
C ILE A 19 -4.48 17.09 -31.23
N LEU A 20 -5.24 16.87 -32.30
CA LEU A 20 -6.70 16.84 -32.26
C LEU A 20 -7.23 15.62 -31.50
N VAL A 21 -6.60 14.45 -31.63
CA VAL A 21 -6.97 13.25 -30.88
C VAL A 21 -6.62 13.44 -29.39
N ALA A 22 -5.46 13.98 -29.03
CA ALA A 22 -5.11 14.29 -27.65
C ALA A 22 -6.04 15.36 -27.03
N ALA A 23 -6.43 16.38 -27.80
CA ALA A 23 -7.39 17.39 -27.38
C ALA A 23 -8.80 16.81 -27.22
N LEU A 24 -9.24 15.90 -28.10
CA LEU A 24 -10.53 15.22 -28.02
C LEU A 24 -10.54 14.18 -26.88
N SER A 25 -9.41 13.50 -26.61
CA SER A 25 -9.26 12.61 -25.45
C SER A 25 -9.29 13.40 -24.15
N GLY A 26 -8.59 14.54 -24.08
CA GLY A 26 -8.64 15.45 -22.94
C GLY A 26 -10.02 16.06 -22.72
N VAL A 27 -10.74 16.40 -23.79
CA VAL A 27 -12.13 16.89 -23.72
C VAL A 27 -13.09 15.75 -23.35
N ALA A 28 -12.90 14.55 -23.87
CA ALA A 28 -13.71 13.39 -23.50
C ALA A 28 -13.44 12.96 -22.04
N TYR A 29 -12.18 12.98 -21.60
CA TYR A 29 -11.82 12.77 -20.20
C TYR A 29 -12.39 13.89 -19.31
N TRP A 30 -12.28 15.15 -19.73
CA TRP A 30 -12.88 16.29 -19.02
C TRP A 30 -14.43 16.20 -19.00
N PHE A 31 -15.06 15.74 -20.09
CA PHE A 31 -16.53 15.49 -20.14
C PHE A 31 -16.94 14.28 -19.31
N LEU A 32 -16.13 13.23 -19.23
CA LEU A 32 -16.36 12.07 -18.37
C LEU A 32 -16.18 12.47 -16.89
N VAL A 33 -15.16 13.27 -16.56
CA VAL A 33 -14.93 13.79 -15.21
C VAL A 33 -15.91 14.92 -14.85
N ALA A 34 -16.32 15.76 -15.80
CA ALA A 34 -17.30 16.82 -15.57
C ALA A 34 -18.77 16.35 -15.61
N ASN A 35 -19.07 15.19 -16.19
CA ASN A 35 -20.37 14.50 -16.12
C ASN A 35 -20.36 13.33 -15.13
N ALA A 36 -19.23 13.04 -14.47
CA ALA A 36 -19.23 12.32 -13.22
C ALA A 36 -20.12 13.10 -12.26
N SER A 37 -20.99 12.43 -11.52
CA SER A 37 -21.77 13.08 -10.46
C SER A 37 -20.83 13.95 -9.64
N PRO A 38 -21.08 15.27 -9.51
CA PRO A 38 -20.19 16.11 -8.74
C PRO A 38 -20.04 15.48 -7.36
N ASP A 39 -18.82 15.48 -6.83
CA ASP A 39 -18.58 14.97 -5.47
C ASP A 39 -19.55 15.72 -4.53
N ASP A 40 -20.61 15.05 -4.14
CA ASP A 40 -21.72 15.57 -3.33
C ASP A 40 -21.46 15.45 -1.82
N ARG A 41 -20.28 14.93 -1.45
CA ARG A 41 -19.88 14.92 -0.05
C ARG A 41 -19.87 16.34 0.51
N PRO A 42 -20.39 16.57 1.72
CA PRO A 42 -20.36 17.89 2.36
C PRO A 42 -18.91 18.37 2.57
N GLU A 43 -18.72 19.66 2.71
CA GLU A 43 -17.46 20.18 3.23
C GLU A 43 -17.34 19.87 4.73
N GLY A 44 -16.12 19.48 5.16
CA GLY A 44 -15.83 19.17 6.54
C GLY A 44 -14.50 19.78 7.01
N THR A 45 -14.28 19.68 8.29
CA THR A 45 -13.17 20.28 9.04
C THR A 45 -12.48 19.20 9.90
N LEU A 46 -11.41 19.58 10.59
CA LEU A 46 -10.77 18.72 11.60
C LEU A 46 -11.74 18.30 12.72
N ALA A 47 -12.74 19.15 13.06
CA ALA A 47 -13.74 18.80 14.07
C ALA A 47 -14.66 17.66 13.60
N ASP A 48 -14.94 17.61 12.30
CA ASP A 48 -15.76 16.54 11.72
C ASP A 48 -15.03 15.20 11.72
N ILE A 49 -13.68 15.20 11.63
CA ILE A 49 -12.87 13.98 11.85
C ILE A 49 -13.09 13.45 13.27
N ALA A 50 -13.06 14.33 14.29
CA ALA A 50 -13.26 13.92 15.68
C ALA A 50 -14.68 13.39 15.95
N SER A 51 -15.67 13.80 15.15
CA SER A 51 -17.07 13.37 15.29
C SER A 51 -17.39 12.06 14.57
N LEU A 52 -16.46 11.50 13.77
CA LEU A 52 -16.68 10.22 13.10
C LEU A 52 -16.96 9.08 14.08
N ARG A 53 -16.37 9.12 15.27
CA ARG A 53 -16.60 8.14 16.35
C ARG A 53 -18.04 8.07 16.87
N ASP A 54 -18.83 9.13 16.65
CA ASP A 54 -20.22 9.23 17.10
C ASP A 54 -21.21 8.80 16.01
N ARG A 55 -20.70 8.41 14.81
CA ARG A 55 -21.53 7.96 13.68
C ARG A 55 -21.71 6.45 13.69
N ASP A 56 -22.94 6.01 13.49
CA ASP A 56 -23.34 4.59 13.42
C ASP A 56 -23.68 4.11 11.99
N ASP A 57 -23.52 5.01 11.00
CA ASP A 57 -23.85 4.75 9.58
C ASP A 57 -22.61 4.62 8.66
N LEU A 58 -21.40 4.58 9.24
CA LEU A 58 -20.17 4.58 8.45
C LEU A 58 -19.84 3.21 7.87
N ASN A 59 -19.40 3.22 6.64
CA ASN A 59 -18.72 2.14 5.97
C ASN A 59 -17.20 2.39 5.94
N VAL A 60 -16.41 1.34 5.78
CA VAL A 60 -14.95 1.44 5.63
C VAL A 60 -14.50 0.71 4.39
N LEU A 61 -13.87 1.43 3.47
CA LEU A 61 -13.15 0.88 2.32
C LEU A 61 -11.66 0.93 2.63
N PHE A 62 -11.04 -0.23 2.84
CA PHE A 62 -9.62 -0.39 3.07
C PHE A 62 -8.92 -0.94 1.84
N VAL A 63 -8.02 -0.16 1.27
CA VAL A 63 -7.36 -0.45 0.01
C VAL A 63 -5.86 -0.59 0.23
N VAL A 64 -5.33 -1.74 -0.12
CA VAL A 64 -3.89 -1.98 -0.25
C VAL A 64 -3.56 -2.04 -1.73
N ILE A 65 -2.59 -1.25 -2.17
CA ILE A 65 -2.01 -1.34 -3.51
C ILE A 65 -0.60 -1.89 -3.34
N ASP A 66 -0.42 -3.15 -3.75
CA ASP A 66 0.83 -3.89 -3.60
C ASP A 66 2.00 -3.19 -4.29
N THR A 67 3.15 -3.13 -3.63
CA THR A 67 4.40 -2.49 -4.08
C THR A 67 4.31 -0.99 -4.40
N LEU A 68 3.28 -0.26 -3.96
CA LEU A 68 3.11 1.15 -4.35
C LEU A 68 4.04 2.06 -3.55
N ARG A 69 4.96 2.72 -4.25
CA ARG A 69 5.85 3.76 -3.72
C ARG A 69 5.13 5.10 -3.60
N SER A 70 5.28 5.79 -2.48
CA SER A 70 4.72 7.14 -2.33
C SER A 70 5.41 8.17 -3.22
N ASP A 71 6.74 8.05 -3.44
CA ASP A 71 7.53 8.96 -4.28
C ASP A 71 7.22 8.84 -5.79
N ARG A 72 6.31 7.94 -6.19
CA ARG A 72 5.80 7.80 -7.56
C ARG A 72 4.39 8.34 -7.75
N LEU A 73 3.84 9.04 -6.75
CA LEU A 73 2.53 9.66 -6.77
C LEU A 73 2.63 11.19 -6.83
N SER A 74 1.85 11.83 -7.71
CA SER A 74 1.87 13.29 -7.84
C SER A 74 1.45 14.01 -6.56
N ALA A 75 0.56 13.42 -5.76
CA ALA A 75 0.19 13.93 -4.44
C ALA A 75 1.38 14.06 -3.48
N TYR A 76 2.42 13.26 -3.67
CA TYR A 76 3.67 13.28 -2.89
C TYR A 76 4.82 14.02 -3.59
N GLY A 77 4.54 14.71 -4.70
CA GLY A 77 5.49 15.56 -5.41
C GLY A 77 6.14 14.94 -6.64
N TYR A 78 5.68 13.76 -7.09
CA TYR A 78 6.17 13.17 -8.33
C TYR A 78 5.74 14.01 -9.55
N GLU A 79 6.65 14.18 -10.50
CA GLU A 79 6.41 15.06 -11.66
C GLU A 79 5.44 14.48 -12.70
N ARG A 80 5.28 13.14 -12.72
CA ARG A 80 4.37 12.46 -13.65
C ARG A 80 2.99 12.31 -13.02
N GLY A 81 1.95 12.51 -13.81
CA GLY A 81 0.55 12.31 -13.38
C GLY A 81 0.16 10.83 -13.38
N THR A 82 0.72 10.06 -12.46
CA THR A 82 0.53 8.61 -12.36
C THR A 82 -0.75 8.20 -11.64
N SER A 83 -1.34 9.10 -10.84
CA SER A 83 -2.35 8.74 -9.83
C SER A 83 -3.47 9.77 -9.64
N PRO A 84 -4.23 10.13 -10.71
CA PRO A 84 -5.26 11.18 -10.62
C PRO A 84 -6.32 10.93 -9.55
N THR A 85 -6.74 9.67 -9.32
CA THR A 85 -7.73 9.30 -8.32
C THR A 85 -7.17 9.48 -6.91
N LEU A 86 -5.96 8.94 -6.63
CA LEU A 86 -5.29 9.09 -5.34
C LEU A 86 -4.95 10.56 -5.04
N ASP A 87 -4.57 11.33 -6.08
CA ASP A 87 -4.33 12.77 -5.96
C ASP A 87 -5.59 13.50 -5.51
N TYR A 88 -6.73 13.16 -6.12
CA TYR A 88 -8.03 13.73 -5.73
C TYR A 88 -8.40 13.39 -4.28
N LEU A 89 -8.26 12.12 -3.87
CA LEU A 89 -8.53 11.71 -2.50
C LEU A 89 -7.61 12.42 -1.51
N SER A 90 -6.34 12.56 -1.84
CA SER A 90 -5.35 13.30 -1.04
C SER A 90 -5.68 14.81 -0.94
N GLN A 91 -6.15 15.42 -2.04
CA GLN A 91 -6.54 16.84 -2.06
C GLN A 91 -7.82 17.13 -1.27
N THR A 92 -8.72 16.16 -1.16
CA THR A 92 -9.99 16.28 -0.45
C THR A 92 -10.00 15.57 0.90
N GLY A 93 -8.87 15.02 1.31
CA GLY A 93 -8.68 14.26 2.55
C GLY A 93 -7.38 14.64 3.27
N VAL A 94 -6.71 13.64 3.81
CA VAL A 94 -5.42 13.77 4.51
C VAL A 94 -4.43 12.74 3.97
N ARG A 95 -3.19 13.16 3.71
CA ARG A 95 -2.09 12.26 3.41
C ARG A 95 -0.99 12.35 4.46
N PHE A 96 -0.21 11.27 4.58
CA PHE A 96 0.91 11.15 5.48
C PHE A 96 2.22 11.09 4.67
N ASP A 97 3.04 12.15 4.75
CA ASP A 97 4.22 12.31 3.90
C ASP A 97 5.39 11.38 4.26
N GLN A 98 5.44 10.88 5.50
CA GLN A 98 6.56 10.10 6.04
C GLN A 98 6.09 8.76 6.60
N HIS A 99 5.25 8.06 5.84
CA HIS A 99 4.70 6.76 6.22
C HIS A 99 5.56 5.60 5.71
N ARG A 100 5.79 4.58 6.55
CA ARG A 100 6.69 3.47 6.22
C ARG A 100 6.09 2.11 6.54
N ALA A 101 6.41 1.15 5.68
CA ALA A 101 6.16 -0.27 5.88
C ALA A 101 7.18 -0.89 6.83
N GLN A 102 6.78 -1.99 7.50
CA GLN A 102 7.61 -2.71 8.47
C GLN A 102 8.46 -3.81 7.85
N SER A 103 8.25 -4.13 6.58
CA SER A 103 9.07 -5.06 5.81
C SER A 103 9.00 -4.70 4.33
N SER A 104 9.95 -5.14 3.55
CA SER A 104 9.90 -5.09 2.09
C SER A 104 9.36 -6.38 1.46
N TRP A 105 8.74 -7.25 2.25
CA TRP A 105 8.12 -8.48 1.80
C TRP A 105 6.66 -8.55 2.25
N THR A 106 5.77 -8.80 1.28
CA THR A 106 4.31 -8.72 1.46
C THR A 106 3.83 -9.40 2.74
N LYS A 107 4.15 -10.68 2.97
CA LYS A 107 3.55 -11.43 4.09
C LYS A 107 3.92 -10.84 5.45
N SER A 108 5.19 -10.54 5.67
CA SER A 108 5.66 -9.94 6.93
C SER A 108 5.11 -8.53 7.11
N SER A 109 5.11 -7.71 6.05
CA SER A 109 4.54 -6.36 6.10
C SER A 109 3.03 -6.37 6.35
N MET A 110 2.29 -7.27 5.69
CA MET A 110 0.86 -7.43 5.88
C MET A 110 0.51 -7.96 7.27
N ALA A 111 1.30 -8.91 7.82
CA ALA A 111 1.12 -9.35 9.20
C ALA A 111 1.26 -8.16 10.17
N SER A 112 2.29 -7.32 9.99
CA SER A 112 2.47 -6.10 10.78
C SER A 112 1.33 -5.10 10.60
N LEU A 113 0.90 -4.85 9.36
CA LEU A 113 -0.22 -3.97 9.06
C LEU A 113 -1.51 -4.42 9.75
N TRP A 114 -1.87 -5.70 9.62
CA TRP A 114 -3.13 -6.22 10.17
C TRP A 114 -3.15 -6.34 11.69
N THR A 115 -2.02 -6.59 12.33
CA THR A 115 -1.93 -6.79 13.79
C THR A 115 -1.53 -5.54 14.55
N GLY A 116 -0.97 -4.54 13.88
CA GLY A 116 -0.37 -3.36 14.52
C GLY A 116 0.94 -3.68 15.25
N LEU A 117 1.56 -4.84 14.97
CA LEU A 117 2.79 -5.32 15.61
C LEU A 117 3.98 -5.26 14.64
N TYR A 118 5.18 -5.04 15.17
CA TYR A 118 6.40 -5.18 14.37
C TYR A 118 6.66 -6.65 14.00
N PRO A 119 7.42 -6.91 12.91
CA PRO A 119 7.68 -8.28 12.44
C PRO A 119 8.22 -9.23 13.50
N ILE A 120 9.14 -8.77 14.35
CA ILE A 120 9.68 -9.57 15.47
C ILE A 120 8.60 -10.03 16.45
N ARG A 121 7.56 -9.22 16.65
CA ARG A 121 6.47 -9.53 17.56
C ARG A 121 5.37 -10.37 16.94
N THR A 122 5.19 -10.28 15.61
CA THR A 122 4.30 -11.19 14.87
C THR A 122 4.90 -12.57 14.67
N ASP A 123 6.24 -12.65 14.63
CA ASP A 123 7.02 -13.84 14.26
C ASP A 123 6.68 -14.39 12.86
N VAL A 124 6.05 -13.56 11.99
CA VAL A 124 5.76 -13.91 10.60
C VAL A 124 6.91 -13.43 9.72
N LEU A 125 7.99 -14.17 9.73
CA LEU A 125 9.26 -13.80 9.10
C LEU A 125 9.61 -14.69 7.90
N ARG A 126 9.04 -15.91 7.80
CA ARG A 126 9.36 -16.89 6.78
C ARG A 126 8.14 -17.30 5.95
N HIS A 127 8.40 -17.95 4.84
CA HIS A 127 7.33 -18.28 3.88
C HIS A 127 6.31 -19.31 4.41
N THR A 128 6.66 -20.10 5.40
CA THR A 128 5.74 -21.04 6.07
C THR A 128 4.96 -20.42 7.24
N ASP A 129 5.36 -19.25 7.74
CA ASP A 129 4.73 -18.66 8.90
C ASP A 129 3.36 -18.10 8.58
N ALA A 130 2.45 -18.11 9.53
CA ALA A 130 1.10 -17.60 9.43
C ALA A 130 0.73 -16.80 10.68
N VAL A 131 -0.17 -15.85 10.52
CA VAL A 131 -0.80 -15.15 11.64
C VAL A 131 -1.65 -16.16 12.42
N PRO A 132 -1.40 -16.39 13.72
CA PRO A 132 -2.10 -17.42 14.46
C PRO A 132 -3.57 -17.07 14.72
N GLU A 133 -4.42 -18.09 14.90
CA GLU A 133 -5.86 -17.90 15.17
C GLU A 133 -6.15 -17.10 16.46
N VAL A 134 -5.19 -17.05 17.39
CA VAL A 134 -5.31 -16.26 18.63
C VAL A 134 -5.15 -14.77 18.40
N ALA A 135 -4.60 -14.35 17.28
CA ALA A 135 -4.46 -12.94 16.91
C ALA A 135 -5.84 -12.34 16.59
N VAL A 136 -6.17 -11.23 17.22
CA VAL A 136 -7.39 -10.49 16.90
C VAL A 136 -7.10 -9.50 15.79
N LEU A 137 -7.74 -9.68 14.65
CA LEU A 137 -7.57 -8.80 13.48
C LEU A 137 -8.69 -7.75 13.40
N PRO A 138 -8.44 -6.61 12.73
CA PRO A 138 -9.46 -5.56 12.56
C PRO A 138 -10.79 -6.06 11.97
N ALA A 139 -10.76 -7.04 11.06
CA ALA A 139 -11.98 -7.59 10.48
C ALA A 139 -12.88 -8.25 11.54
N GLU A 140 -12.31 -8.89 12.57
CA GLU A 140 -13.07 -9.44 13.69
C GLU A 140 -13.73 -8.33 14.53
N ILE A 141 -13.00 -7.23 14.76
CA ILE A 141 -13.52 -6.06 15.48
C ILE A 141 -14.69 -5.44 14.70
N PHE A 142 -14.58 -5.31 13.38
CA PHE A 142 -15.68 -4.84 12.53
C PHE A 142 -16.86 -5.81 12.53
N GLN A 143 -16.62 -7.11 12.43
CA GLN A 143 -17.66 -8.14 12.47
C GLN A 143 -18.43 -8.11 13.79
N GLU A 144 -17.72 -8.04 14.93
CA GLU A 144 -18.32 -7.90 16.25
C GLU A 144 -19.11 -6.61 16.42
N ALA A 145 -18.69 -5.52 15.73
CA ALA A 145 -19.41 -4.25 15.69
C ALA A 145 -20.61 -4.25 14.72
N GLY A 146 -20.92 -5.39 14.09
CA GLY A 146 -22.09 -5.60 13.25
C GLY A 146 -21.92 -5.12 11.79
N PHE A 147 -20.69 -5.02 11.29
CA PHE A 147 -20.44 -4.78 9.88
C PHE A 147 -20.50 -6.10 9.08
N VAL A 148 -20.98 -6.03 7.84
CA VAL A 148 -20.72 -7.08 6.85
C VAL A 148 -19.26 -6.94 6.40
N THR A 149 -18.46 -7.98 6.59
CA THR A 149 -17.01 -7.92 6.33
C THR A 149 -16.64 -8.66 5.05
N GLY A 150 -16.03 -7.93 4.11
CA GLY A 150 -15.58 -8.48 2.82
C GLY A 150 -14.09 -8.26 2.59
N GLY A 151 -13.40 -9.28 2.08
CA GLY A 151 -12.01 -9.20 1.62
C GLY A 151 -11.88 -9.78 0.21
N ILE A 152 -11.38 -8.97 -0.73
CA ILE A 152 -11.11 -9.38 -2.11
C ILE A 152 -9.62 -9.17 -2.37
N TRP A 153 -8.89 -10.27 -2.55
CA TRP A 153 -7.43 -10.26 -2.60
C TRP A 153 -6.89 -11.03 -3.80
N ARG A 154 -5.68 -10.68 -4.24
CA ARG A 154 -5.00 -11.33 -5.36
C ARG A 154 -3.60 -11.82 -5.02
N ASN A 155 -2.96 -11.29 -3.97
CA ASN A 155 -1.64 -11.74 -3.55
C ASN A 155 -1.73 -13.05 -2.76
N GLY A 156 -1.05 -14.10 -3.21
CA GLY A 156 -1.06 -15.42 -2.55
C GLY A 156 -0.48 -15.41 -1.13
N TRP A 157 0.31 -14.40 -0.75
CA TRP A 157 0.87 -14.27 0.60
C TRP A 157 -0.15 -13.82 1.65
N VAL A 158 -1.33 -13.35 1.23
CA VAL A 158 -2.45 -13.05 2.12
C VAL A 158 -3.58 -14.07 2.00
N ALA A 159 -3.31 -15.26 1.50
CA ALA A 159 -4.30 -16.32 1.37
C ALA A 159 -4.82 -16.79 2.76
N PRO A 160 -6.02 -17.39 2.82
CA PRO A 160 -6.67 -17.80 4.08
C PRO A 160 -5.80 -18.68 4.98
N ASN A 161 -5.02 -19.59 4.38
CA ASN A 161 -4.14 -20.50 5.13
C ASN A 161 -3.00 -19.77 5.88
N PHE A 162 -2.74 -18.50 5.57
CA PHE A 162 -1.78 -17.65 6.30
C PHE A 162 -2.45 -16.80 7.40
N GLY A 163 -3.71 -17.08 7.75
CA GLY A 163 -4.43 -16.44 8.86
C GLY A 163 -5.10 -15.09 8.52
N PHE A 164 -5.01 -14.59 7.27
CA PHE A 164 -5.55 -13.28 6.91
C PHE A 164 -7.07 -13.24 6.70
N SER A 165 -7.77 -14.38 6.71
CA SER A 165 -9.22 -14.44 6.52
C SER A 165 -10.03 -14.28 7.82
N GLN A 166 -9.36 -14.16 8.97
CA GLN A 166 -10.01 -14.04 10.27
C GLN A 166 -10.93 -12.82 10.33
N GLY A 167 -12.18 -13.02 10.78
CA GLY A 167 -13.18 -11.96 10.91
C GLY A 167 -13.88 -11.51 9.60
N PHE A 168 -13.57 -12.15 8.47
CA PHE A 168 -14.27 -11.84 7.21
C PHE A 168 -15.43 -12.82 6.96
N ASP A 169 -16.64 -12.29 6.69
CA ASP A 169 -17.79 -13.06 6.23
C ASP A 169 -17.55 -13.59 4.80
N ILE A 170 -16.86 -12.80 3.98
CA ILE A 170 -16.48 -13.12 2.60
C ILE A 170 -15.00 -12.81 2.44
N TYR A 171 -14.17 -13.82 2.18
CA TYR A 171 -12.75 -13.64 1.90
C TYR A 171 -12.36 -14.47 0.68
N GLN A 172 -12.18 -13.82 -0.46
CA GLN A 172 -12.06 -14.52 -1.73
C GLN A 172 -11.13 -13.83 -2.72
N THR A 173 -10.64 -14.61 -3.69
CA THR A 173 -10.05 -14.07 -4.91
C THR A 173 -11.15 -13.51 -5.82
N PRO A 174 -10.83 -12.56 -6.72
CA PRO A 174 -11.81 -12.01 -7.66
C PRO A 174 -12.49 -13.09 -8.51
N ALA A 175 -13.76 -12.88 -8.82
CA ALA A 175 -14.47 -13.69 -9.80
C ALA A 175 -13.86 -13.45 -11.19
N GLY A 176 -12.99 -14.36 -11.64
CA GLY A 176 -12.18 -14.21 -12.85
C GLY A 176 -12.98 -14.11 -14.15
N GLN A 177 -12.30 -13.62 -15.21
CA GLN A 177 -12.72 -13.55 -16.62
C GLN A 177 -13.36 -12.24 -17.12
N GLN A 178 -13.31 -11.15 -16.35
CA GLN A 178 -13.76 -9.84 -16.85
C GLN A 178 -12.69 -9.16 -17.72
N ALA A 179 -11.41 -9.41 -17.44
CA ALA A 179 -10.32 -8.84 -18.23
C ALA A 179 -10.30 -9.37 -19.68
N PRO A 180 -10.00 -8.53 -20.68
CA PRO A 180 -9.83 -8.95 -22.05
C PRO A 180 -8.83 -10.10 -22.21
N ALA A 181 -9.06 -10.99 -23.19
CA ALA A 181 -8.17 -12.13 -23.42
C ALA A 181 -6.71 -11.73 -23.72
N SER A 182 -6.50 -10.56 -24.33
CA SER A 182 -5.17 -9.99 -24.58
C SER A 182 -4.41 -9.72 -23.28
N MET A 183 -5.06 -9.12 -22.29
CA MET A 183 -4.45 -8.87 -20.99
C MET A 183 -4.14 -10.16 -20.23
N ARG A 184 -4.90 -11.22 -20.46
CA ARG A 184 -4.66 -12.53 -19.84
C ARG A 184 -3.50 -13.31 -20.48
N SER A 185 -3.25 -13.10 -21.79
CA SER A 185 -2.21 -13.82 -22.55
C SER A 185 -0.79 -13.24 -22.34
N GLU A 186 -0.67 -11.98 -21.97
CA GLU A 186 0.62 -11.31 -21.78
C GLU A 186 1.29 -11.65 -20.45
N ALA A 187 0.57 -12.26 -19.52
CA ALA A 187 1.15 -12.70 -18.26
C ALA A 187 2.02 -13.92 -18.46
N LYS A 188 3.27 -13.74 -18.10
CA LYS A 188 4.27 -14.82 -18.00
C LYS A 188 3.76 -15.90 -17.05
N ALA A 189 4.25 -17.14 -17.26
CA ALA A 189 3.92 -18.27 -16.41
C ALA A 189 4.06 -17.89 -14.93
N GLY A 190 2.97 -18.06 -14.19
CA GLY A 190 2.94 -17.78 -12.78
C GLY A 190 1.88 -16.82 -12.29
N ARG A 191 0.92 -16.48 -13.09
CA ARG A 191 -0.20 -15.62 -12.69
C ARG A 191 -1.02 -16.20 -11.55
N ILE A 192 -1.31 -15.32 -10.61
CA ILE A 192 -2.53 -15.38 -9.82
C ILE A 192 -3.69 -15.10 -10.78
N ASP A 193 -4.76 -15.88 -10.70
CA ASP A 193 -5.92 -15.68 -11.54
C ASP A 193 -6.55 -14.29 -11.33
N GLY A 194 -6.95 -13.64 -12.40
CA GLY A 194 -7.62 -12.35 -12.41
C GLY A 194 -6.67 -11.15 -12.55
N THR A 195 -7.27 -9.98 -12.75
CA THR A 195 -6.63 -8.66 -12.84
C THR A 195 -7.35 -7.70 -11.91
N ASP A 196 -6.88 -6.46 -11.80
CA ASP A 196 -7.58 -5.43 -11.02
C ASP A 196 -8.96 -5.10 -11.62
N ILE A 197 -9.22 -5.36 -12.91
CA ILE A 197 -10.58 -5.34 -13.48
C ILE A 197 -11.49 -6.36 -12.79
N ASP A 198 -11.01 -7.59 -12.60
CA ASP A 198 -11.78 -8.64 -11.95
C ASP A 198 -12.04 -8.30 -10.48
N LEU A 199 -11.07 -7.67 -9.82
CA LEU A 199 -11.20 -7.17 -8.45
C LEU A 199 -12.28 -6.07 -8.38
N VAL A 200 -12.23 -5.07 -9.27
CA VAL A 200 -13.21 -3.98 -9.35
C VAL A 200 -14.62 -4.52 -9.60
N PHE A 201 -14.76 -5.48 -10.52
CA PHE A 201 -16.06 -6.12 -10.78
C PHE A 201 -16.60 -6.78 -9.51
N THR A 202 -15.80 -7.60 -8.84
CA THR A 202 -16.20 -8.32 -7.63
C THR A 202 -16.52 -7.36 -6.48
N ALA A 203 -15.73 -6.30 -6.31
CA ALA A 203 -15.98 -5.25 -5.33
C ALA A 203 -17.28 -4.47 -5.60
N THR A 204 -17.55 -4.17 -6.88
CA THR A 204 -18.80 -3.50 -7.29
C THR A 204 -20.02 -4.35 -6.96
N GLU A 205 -19.96 -5.66 -7.19
CA GLU A 205 -21.05 -6.59 -6.82
C GLU A 205 -21.24 -6.66 -5.29
N PHE A 206 -20.14 -6.65 -4.51
CA PHE A 206 -20.20 -6.56 -3.05
C PHE A 206 -20.90 -5.28 -2.60
N LEU A 207 -20.51 -4.11 -3.13
CA LEU A 207 -21.10 -2.81 -2.79
C LEU A 207 -22.59 -2.75 -3.10
N ARG A 208 -23.01 -3.28 -4.26
CA ARG A 208 -24.42 -3.32 -4.67
C ARG A 208 -25.25 -4.24 -3.80
N SER A 209 -24.68 -5.38 -3.41
CA SER A 209 -25.38 -6.37 -2.59
C SER A 209 -25.55 -5.93 -1.14
N ASN A 210 -24.68 -5.05 -0.65
CA ASN A 210 -24.65 -4.61 0.75
C ASN A 210 -24.88 -3.09 0.92
N MET A 211 -25.51 -2.42 -0.07
CA MET A 211 -25.67 -0.98 -0.07
C MET A 211 -26.53 -0.44 1.09
N ASP A 212 -27.38 -1.27 1.68
CA ASP A 212 -28.26 -0.93 2.79
C ASP A 212 -27.69 -1.36 4.17
N GLU A 213 -26.54 -2.02 4.17
CA GLU A 213 -25.85 -2.52 5.36
C GLU A 213 -24.65 -1.62 5.69
N ARG A 214 -24.14 -1.72 6.92
CA ARG A 214 -22.80 -1.22 7.26
C ARG A 214 -21.79 -2.28 6.86
N TRP A 215 -20.78 -1.89 6.12
CA TRP A 215 -19.77 -2.83 5.65
C TRP A 215 -18.34 -2.33 5.87
N PHE A 216 -17.44 -3.30 6.06
CA PHE A 216 -16.01 -3.17 5.96
C PHE A 216 -15.54 -3.97 4.75
N LEU A 217 -14.93 -3.30 3.78
CA LEU A 217 -14.43 -3.93 2.55
C LEU A 217 -12.92 -3.71 2.42
N TYR A 218 -12.18 -4.80 2.42
CA TYR A 218 -10.76 -4.84 2.08
C TYR A 218 -10.56 -5.21 0.62
N LEU A 219 -9.75 -4.41 -0.10
CA LEU A 219 -9.34 -4.64 -1.48
C LEU A 219 -7.82 -4.67 -1.57
N HIS A 220 -7.26 -5.73 -2.17
CA HIS A 220 -5.83 -5.84 -2.43
C HIS A 220 -5.55 -5.80 -3.91
N PHE A 221 -5.20 -4.63 -4.43
CA PHE A 221 -4.80 -4.39 -5.82
C PHE A 221 -3.40 -4.94 -6.07
N MET A 222 -3.18 -5.53 -7.26
CA MET A 222 -1.96 -6.28 -7.55
C MET A 222 -1.33 -5.95 -8.90
N ASP A 223 -1.98 -5.16 -9.76
CA ASP A 223 -1.49 -4.92 -11.12
C ASP A 223 -0.24 -4.04 -11.14
N VAL A 224 0.03 -3.23 -10.11
CA VAL A 224 1.30 -2.49 -9.95
C VAL A 224 2.45 -3.48 -9.78
N HIS A 225 2.33 -4.43 -8.85
CA HIS A 225 3.32 -5.49 -8.61
C HIS A 225 3.56 -6.36 -9.87
N GLN A 226 2.54 -6.57 -10.68
CA GLN A 226 2.61 -7.39 -11.89
C GLN A 226 2.96 -6.59 -13.15
N TYR A 227 3.18 -5.28 -13.02
CA TYR A 227 3.50 -4.37 -14.13
C TYR A 227 2.46 -4.43 -15.27
N ILE A 228 1.18 -4.59 -14.90
CA ILE A 228 0.09 -4.63 -15.88
C ILE A 228 -0.26 -3.20 -16.30
N THR A 229 -0.40 -3.01 -17.60
CA THR A 229 -0.78 -1.74 -18.21
C THR A 229 -1.58 -1.99 -19.48
N THR A 230 -2.22 -0.95 -20.03
CA THR A 230 -2.91 -0.97 -21.32
C THR A 230 -2.26 0.00 -22.28
N GLU A 231 -2.67 -0.03 -23.57
CA GLU A 231 -2.21 0.97 -24.54
C GLU A 231 -2.57 2.40 -24.13
N GLU A 232 -3.69 2.60 -23.44
CA GLU A 232 -4.14 3.90 -22.97
C GLU A 232 -3.33 4.44 -21.79
N THR A 233 -2.80 3.56 -20.95
CA THR A 233 -2.00 3.93 -19.77
C THR A 233 -0.49 3.82 -19.99
N ALA A 234 -0.06 3.23 -21.11
CA ALA A 234 1.37 3.10 -21.48
C ALA A 234 1.94 4.41 -22.05
N VAL A 235 1.87 5.50 -21.27
CA VAL A 235 2.17 6.88 -21.72
C VAL A 235 3.53 7.40 -21.27
N PHE A 236 4.18 6.80 -20.28
CA PHE A 236 5.41 7.31 -19.67
C PHE A 236 6.68 6.74 -20.31
N GLY A 237 6.59 5.66 -21.11
CA GLY A 237 7.71 5.00 -21.78
C GLY A 237 7.76 3.50 -21.57
N SER A 238 8.95 2.91 -21.77
CA SER A 238 9.15 1.46 -21.80
C SER A 238 10.37 0.97 -21.00
N THR A 239 11.02 1.83 -20.23
CA THR A 239 11.98 1.36 -19.22
C THR A 239 11.25 0.64 -18.10
N TYR A 240 11.97 -0.13 -17.29
CA TYR A 240 11.37 -0.83 -16.16
C TYR A 240 10.61 0.13 -15.21
N SER A 241 11.23 1.26 -14.88
CA SER A 241 10.59 2.33 -14.11
C SER A 241 9.39 2.98 -14.83
N ASP A 242 9.44 3.15 -16.17
CA ASP A 242 8.32 3.69 -16.93
C ASP A 242 7.11 2.73 -16.94
N ILE A 243 7.37 1.43 -17.06
CA ILE A 243 6.32 0.40 -17.03
C ILE A 243 5.64 0.38 -15.65
N TYR A 244 6.40 0.56 -14.59
CA TYR A 244 5.85 0.70 -13.24
C TYR A 244 4.95 1.93 -13.11
N ASP A 245 5.37 3.11 -13.60
CA ASP A 245 4.54 4.31 -13.60
C ASP A 245 3.26 4.12 -14.44
N ASN A 246 3.36 3.42 -15.59
CA ASN A 246 2.21 3.07 -16.41
C ASN A 246 1.22 2.15 -15.66
N SER A 247 1.74 1.20 -14.86
CA SER A 247 0.89 0.29 -14.07
C SER A 247 0.23 1.00 -12.88
N ILE A 248 0.89 2.00 -12.30
CA ILE A 248 0.25 2.87 -11.30
C ILE A 248 -0.94 3.61 -11.91
N LEU A 249 -0.75 4.25 -13.08
CA LEU A 249 -1.82 4.95 -13.77
C LEU A 249 -2.99 4.02 -14.12
N TRP A 250 -2.69 2.79 -14.51
CA TRP A 250 -3.68 1.76 -14.77
C TRP A 250 -4.46 1.40 -13.50
N THR A 251 -3.78 1.01 -12.42
CA THR A 251 -4.41 0.63 -11.15
C THR A 251 -5.22 1.77 -10.55
N ASP A 252 -4.69 3.00 -10.61
CA ASP A 252 -5.40 4.21 -10.17
C ASP A 252 -6.71 4.41 -10.94
N SER A 253 -6.70 4.14 -12.26
CA SER A 253 -7.92 4.21 -13.07
C SER A 253 -8.95 3.15 -12.67
N GLN A 254 -8.50 1.93 -12.32
CA GLN A 254 -9.37 0.85 -11.83
C GLN A 254 -9.94 1.20 -10.46
N PHE A 255 -9.13 1.77 -9.56
CA PHE A 255 -9.62 2.26 -8.28
C PHE A 255 -10.63 3.41 -8.45
N GLY A 256 -10.44 4.26 -9.45
CA GLY A 256 -11.39 5.30 -9.83
C GLY A 256 -12.80 4.78 -10.11
N GLU A 257 -12.93 3.59 -10.72
CA GLU A 257 -14.24 2.97 -10.96
C GLU A 257 -14.97 2.60 -9.65
N ILE A 258 -14.22 2.15 -8.61
CA ILE A 258 -14.80 1.91 -7.28
C ILE A 258 -15.29 3.22 -6.66
N ILE A 259 -14.50 4.29 -6.75
CA ILE A 259 -14.89 5.61 -6.24
C ILE A 259 -16.15 6.10 -6.95
N MET A 260 -16.21 5.96 -8.27
CA MET A 260 -17.40 6.32 -9.06
C MET A 260 -18.62 5.50 -8.66
N GLU A 261 -18.46 4.21 -8.34
CA GLU A 261 -19.58 3.38 -7.91
C GLU A 261 -20.09 3.81 -6.52
N LEU A 262 -19.22 4.20 -5.58
CA LEU A 262 -19.63 4.77 -4.30
C LEU A 262 -20.51 6.02 -4.49
N TYR A 263 -20.17 6.90 -5.46
CA TYR A 263 -21.01 8.05 -5.80
C TYR A 263 -22.35 7.63 -6.42
N ARG A 264 -22.35 6.68 -7.36
CA ARG A 264 -23.58 6.19 -8.02
C ARG A 264 -24.56 5.57 -7.02
N LEU A 265 -24.04 4.89 -5.99
CA LEU A 265 -24.86 4.26 -4.94
C LEU A 265 -25.22 5.22 -3.80
N GLY A 266 -24.72 6.47 -3.80
CA GLY A 266 -24.92 7.44 -2.70
C GLY A 266 -24.20 7.05 -1.41
N LEU A 267 -23.15 6.23 -1.50
CA LEU A 267 -22.38 5.72 -0.37
C LEU A 267 -21.17 6.60 -0.02
N ALA A 268 -20.75 7.51 -0.90
CA ALA A 268 -19.54 8.31 -0.69
C ALA A 268 -19.58 9.14 0.60
N SER A 269 -20.74 9.70 0.96
CA SER A 269 -20.94 10.47 2.19
C SER A 269 -21.08 9.64 3.47
N LYS A 270 -20.95 8.31 3.35
CA LYS A 270 -20.98 7.35 4.47
C LYS A 270 -19.71 6.49 4.52
N THR A 271 -18.76 6.68 3.62
CA THR A 271 -17.59 5.81 3.51
C THR A 271 -16.31 6.53 3.92
N LEU A 272 -15.61 5.96 4.90
CA LEU A 272 -14.20 6.26 5.16
C LEU A 272 -13.36 5.40 4.22
N ILE A 273 -12.50 6.03 3.43
CA ILE A 273 -11.57 5.36 2.53
C ILE A 273 -10.17 5.46 3.10
N VAL A 274 -9.52 4.33 3.26
CA VAL A 274 -8.15 4.18 3.76
C VAL A 274 -7.33 3.55 2.66
N VAL A 275 -6.30 4.24 2.17
CA VAL A 275 -5.39 3.73 1.14
C VAL A 275 -3.99 3.64 1.70
N VAL A 276 -3.39 2.46 1.60
CA VAL A 276 -2.01 2.17 2.00
C VAL A 276 -1.32 1.28 0.97
N SER A 277 -0.02 1.08 1.14
CA SER A 277 0.71 0.00 0.48
C SER A 277 1.42 -0.85 1.54
N ASP A 278 1.62 -2.10 1.22
CA ASP A 278 2.38 -3.04 2.06
C ASP A 278 3.88 -2.76 2.02
N HIS A 279 4.46 -2.47 0.84
CA HIS A 279 5.85 -2.03 0.64
C HIS A 279 6.00 -1.34 -0.72
N GLY A 280 7.23 -0.96 -1.07
CA GLY A 280 7.59 -0.38 -2.36
C GLY A 280 8.32 -1.36 -3.28
N GLU A 281 9.02 -0.81 -4.27
CA GLU A 281 9.71 -1.53 -5.35
C GLU A 281 11.01 -0.83 -5.72
N ALA A 282 12.12 -1.54 -5.85
CA ALA A 282 13.42 -1.00 -6.23
C ALA A 282 13.70 -1.19 -7.74
N PHE A 283 14.34 -0.19 -8.34
CA PHE A 283 14.74 -0.16 -9.75
C PHE A 283 16.25 -0.07 -9.92
N GLY A 284 17.02 -0.58 -8.95
CA GLY A 284 18.49 -0.58 -8.97
C GLY A 284 19.12 0.62 -8.27
N GLU A 285 18.36 1.42 -7.51
CA GLU A 285 18.85 2.59 -6.80
C GLU A 285 20.01 2.25 -5.87
N HIS A 286 19.93 1.09 -5.17
CA HIS A 286 20.98 0.55 -4.31
C HIS A 286 21.51 -0.81 -4.83
N GLY A 287 21.44 -1.02 -6.16
CA GLY A 287 21.99 -2.20 -6.84
C GLY A 287 21.10 -3.45 -6.81
N ALA A 288 19.94 -3.40 -6.15
CA ALA A 288 18.91 -4.44 -6.20
C ALA A 288 17.71 -3.97 -7.04
N GLU A 289 17.08 -4.92 -7.74
CA GLU A 289 15.78 -4.73 -8.40
C GLU A 289 14.74 -5.58 -7.69
N GLY A 290 13.50 -5.06 -7.61
CA GLY A 290 12.39 -5.74 -6.93
C GLY A 290 12.33 -5.39 -5.44
N HIS A 291 11.83 -6.33 -4.64
CA HIS A 291 11.60 -6.17 -3.20
C HIS A 291 12.01 -7.44 -2.45
N ALA A 292 11.79 -7.50 -1.13
CA ALA A 292 12.15 -8.62 -0.26
C ALA A 292 13.66 -8.96 -0.25
N ARG A 293 14.53 -7.95 -0.40
CA ARG A 293 16.01 -8.11 -0.48
C ARG A 293 16.76 -7.16 0.46
N ASP A 294 16.20 -5.98 0.66
CA ASP A 294 16.76 -4.91 1.49
C ASP A 294 15.64 -4.09 2.14
N LEU A 295 16.02 -3.00 2.84
CA LEU A 295 15.07 -2.15 3.57
C LEU A 295 15.26 -0.65 3.27
N PHE A 296 15.82 -0.28 2.13
CA PHE A 296 15.95 1.12 1.72
C PHE A 296 14.59 1.82 1.56
N SER A 297 14.62 3.14 1.41
CA SER A 297 13.41 3.95 1.33
C SER A 297 12.52 3.59 0.14
N GLU A 298 13.08 3.22 -1.01
CA GLU A 298 12.32 2.83 -2.20
C GLU A 298 11.45 1.59 -2.00
N VAL A 299 11.77 0.74 -1.01
CA VAL A 299 10.97 -0.45 -0.67
C VAL A 299 10.20 -0.32 0.63
N THR A 300 10.38 0.76 1.38
CA THR A 300 9.69 0.94 2.67
C THR A 300 8.89 2.24 2.80
N LEU A 301 9.14 3.28 1.98
CA LEU A 301 8.38 4.53 2.00
C LEU A 301 7.12 4.37 1.15
N THR A 302 5.97 4.24 1.81
CA THR A 302 4.68 3.90 1.21
C THR A 302 3.65 5.03 1.39
N PRO A 303 2.60 5.11 0.55
CA PRO A 303 1.54 6.07 0.78
C PRO A 303 0.64 5.65 1.95
N PHE A 304 0.11 6.64 2.65
CA PHE A 304 -1.04 6.52 3.53
C PHE A 304 -1.97 7.71 3.30
N ILE A 305 -3.17 7.44 2.82
CA ILE A 305 -4.17 8.46 2.47
C ILE A 305 -5.49 8.12 3.18
N LEU A 306 -6.10 9.11 3.82
CA LEU A 306 -7.43 9.03 4.39
C LEU A 306 -8.37 9.97 3.62
N SER A 307 -9.47 9.43 3.12
CA SER A 307 -10.55 10.22 2.53
C SER A 307 -11.84 9.97 3.32
N PHE A 308 -12.47 11.06 3.74
CA PHE A 308 -13.58 11.03 4.69
C PHE A 308 -14.94 11.04 3.99
N PRO A 309 -16.04 10.74 4.70
CA PRO A 309 -17.40 10.91 4.18
C PRO A 309 -17.78 12.40 3.95
N PHE A 310 -16.81 13.27 4.03
CA PHE A 310 -16.86 14.70 3.68
C PHE A 310 -15.55 15.09 2.99
N ARG A 311 -15.57 16.23 2.29
CA ARG A 311 -14.37 16.81 1.68
C ARG A 311 -13.73 17.79 2.65
N MET A 312 -12.44 17.64 2.89
CA MET A 312 -11.70 18.65 3.65
C MET A 312 -11.66 19.96 2.86
N ALA A 313 -12.06 21.06 3.48
CA ALA A 313 -11.99 22.40 2.89
C ALA A 313 -10.54 22.80 2.56
N GLN A 314 -9.57 22.24 3.29
CA GLN A 314 -8.14 22.30 3.01
C GLN A 314 -7.57 20.90 3.23
N SER A 315 -6.83 20.40 2.26
CA SER A 315 -6.15 19.11 2.37
C SER A 315 -5.23 19.06 3.59
N GLY A 316 -5.33 17.99 4.36
CA GLY A 316 -4.44 17.74 5.48
C GLY A 316 -3.13 17.09 5.02
N VAL A 317 -2.02 17.49 5.61
CA VAL A 317 -0.72 16.83 5.42
C VAL A 317 -0.09 16.56 6.77
N VAL A 318 0.05 15.28 7.11
CA VAL A 318 0.78 14.84 8.29
C VAL A 318 2.23 14.60 7.88
N ARG A 319 3.15 15.42 8.42
CA ARG A 319 4.60 15.34 8.12
C ARG A 319 5.39 14.56 9.16
N SER A 320 4.76 14.22 10.27
CA SER A 320 5.37 13.38 11.30
C SER A 320 5.55 11.96 10.78
N GLN A 321 6.56 11.27 11.29
CA GLN A 321 6.78 9.85 11.03
C GLN A 321 5.57 9.05 11.46
N THR A 322 5.12 8.15 10.57
CA THR A 322 4.09 7.15 10.82
C THR A 322 4.46 5.83 10.14
N GLU A 323 3.81 4.76 10.54
CA GLU A 323 4.14 3.41 10.11
C GLU A 323 2.86 2.60 9.85
N ASN A 324 2.95 1.52 9.06
CA ASN A 324 1.80 0.65 8.80
C ASN A 324 1.18 0.09 10.10
N VAL A 325 1.99 -0.12 11.14
CA VAL A 325 1.49 -0.53 12.47
C VAL A 325 0.58 0.51 13.14
N ASP A 326 0.64 1.78 12.72
CA ASP A 326 -0.22 2.87 13.22
C ASP A 326 -1.60 2.93 12.54
N VAL A 327 -1.76 2.26 11.40
CA VAL A 327 -2.96 2.40 10.56
C VAL A 327 -4.21 1.98 11.29
N TRP A 328 -4.26 0.75 11.79
CA TRP A 328 -5.46 0.24 12.48
C TRP A 328 -5.70 0.88 13.84
N PRO A 329 -4.68 1.14 14.68
CA PRO A 329 -4.87 1.94 15.89
C PRO A 329 -5.51 3.30 15.58
N THR A 330 -5.14 3.95 14.45
CA THR A 330 -5.71 5.23 14.02
C THR A 330 -7.15 5.10 13.52
N VAL A 331 -7.41 4.12 12.66
CA VAL A 331 -8.74 3.91 12.07
C VAL A 331 -9.76 3.50 13.13
N LEU A 332 -9.41 2.54 13.99
CA LEU A 332 -10.30 2.07 15.05
C LEU A 332 -10.62 3.18 16.07
N ASP A 333 -9.62 3.95 16.51
CA ASP A 333 -9.81 5.10 17.40
C ASP A 333 -10.72 6.16 16.76
N MET A 334 -10.49 6.49 15.48
CA MET A 334 -11.29 7.45 14.74
C MET A 334 -12.76 7.03 14.63
N LEU A 335 -13.03 5.73 14.56
CA LEU A 335 -14.37 5.16 14.50
C LEU A 335 -14.99 4.86 15.88
N GLY A 336 -14.24 5.05 16.97
CA GLY A 336 -14.68 4.73 18.33
C GLY A 336 -14.86 3.21 18.56
N LEU A 337 -14.18 2.38 17.79
CA LEU A 337 -14.17 0.92 17.92
C LEU A 337 -13.11 0.44 18.93
N PRO A 338 -13.23 -0.78 19.47
CA PRO A 338 -12.18 -1.36 20.28
C PRO A 338 -10.83 -1.38 19.58
N GLY A 339 -9.74 -1.16 20.31
CA GLY A 339 -8.38 -1.23 19.77
C GLY A 339 -7.89 -2.67 19.62
N LEU A 340 -6.78 -2.82 18.89
CA LEU A 340 -6.03 -4.08 18.81
C LEU A 340 -5.41 -4.46 20.16
N GLU A 341 -5.04 -5.73 20.32
CA GLU A 341 -4.38 -6.24 21.52
C GLU A 341 -2.90 -5.84 21.53
N GLU A 342 -2.48 -5.10 22.54
CA GLU A 342 -1.09 -4.64 22.76
C GLU A 342 -0.31 -4.23 21.48
N PRO A 343 -0.86 -3.37 20.60
CA PRO A 343 -0.19 -3.02 19.37
C PRO A 343 1.08 -2.21 19.66
N ASP A 344 2.10 -2.37 18.82
CA ASP A 344 3.29 -1.51 18.81
C ASP A 344 2.96 -0.15 18.19
N GLY A 345 2.03 -0.14 17.22
CA GLY A 345 1.50 1.05 16.60
C GLY A 345 0.65 1.90 17.55
N GLN A 346 0.45 3.15 17.19
CA GLN A 346 -0.32 4.11 17.98
C GLN A 346 -1.34 4.85 17.12
N SER A 347 -2.45 5.25 17.73
CA SER A 347 -3.40 6.15 17.08
C SER A 347 -2.73 7.49 16.73
N ARG A 348 -2.90 7.91 15.48
CA ARG A 348 -2.44 9.19 14.94
C ARG A 348 -3.57 10.22 14.81
N VAL A 349 -4.71 9.98 15.44
CA VAL A 349 -5.87 10.89 15.44
C VAL A 349 -5.49 12.29 15.94
N GLU A 350 -4.67 12.40 16.97
CA GLU A 350 -4.21 13.71 17.46
C GLU A 350 -3.39 14.48 16.40
N LEU A 351 -2.58 13.79 15.58
CA LEU A 351 -1.91 14.41 14.43
C LEU A 351 -2.90 14.87 13.37
N LEU A 352 -3.93 14.06 13.09
CA LEU A 352 -5.01 14.42 12.15
C LEU A 352 -5.78 15.67 12.62
N LEU A 353 -5.96 15.83 13.93
CA LEU A 353 -6.61 16.98 14.54
C LEU A 353 -5.70 18.20 14.67
N GLY A 354 -4.48 18.16 14.12
CA GLY A 354 -3.51 19.25 14.20
C GLY A 354 -2.96 19.50 15.60
N ARG A 355 -3.12 18.54 16.50
CA ARG A 355 -2.58 18.59 17.85
C ARG A 355 -1.21 17.94 17.88
N GLN A 356 -0.29 18.48 18.68
CA GLN A 356 0.99 17.83 18.89
C GLN A 356 0.79 16.65 19.83
N PRO A 357 1.07 15.41 19.41
CA PRO A 357 1.02 14.27 20.32
C PRO A 357 2.10 14.43 21.40
N THR A 358 1.92 13.76 22.52
CA THR A 358 3.00 13.56 23.50
C THR A 358 4.17 12.92 22.73
N PRO A 359 5.42 13.42 22.85
CA PRO A 359 6.52 12.87 22.10
C PRO A 359 6.64 11.36 22.40
N ARG A 360 6.29 10.53 21.44
CA ARG A 360 6.86 9.20 21.34
C ARG A 360 8.33 9.43 21.01
N LEU A 361 9.22 8.61 21.53
CA LEU A 361 10.53 8.44 20.91
C LEU A 361 10.25 8.25 19.43
N ASP A 362 10.76 9.13 18.56
CA ASP A 362 10.57 9.10 17.10
C ASP A 362 11.29 7.85 16.49
N LEU A 363 11.08 6.69 17.12
CA LEU A 363 11.63 5.41 16.71
C LEU A 363 10.61 4.68 15.82
N GLY A 364 11.11 4.13 14.75
CA GLY A 364 10.38 3.24 13.86
C GLY A 364 11.29 2.11 13.38
N PHE A 365 10.70 0.95 13.08
CA PHE A 365 11.44 -0.25 12.72
C PHE A 365 10.87 -0.91 11.48
N ALA A 366 11.77 -1.42 10.63
CA ALA A 366 11.41 -2.36 9.58
C ALA A 366 12.40 -3.53 9.59
N GLN A 367 11.91 -4.75 9.40
CA GLN A 367 12.69 -5.97 9.49
C GLN A 367 12.44 -6.88 8.29
N LEU A 368 13.50 -7.57 7.87
CA LEU A 368 13.45 -8.59 6.83
C LEU A 368 14.36 -9.73 7.21
N ASP A 369 13.88 -10.98 7.20
CA ASP A 369 14.76 -12.14 7.11
C ASP A 369 15.19 -12.33 5.65
N ARG A 370 16.46 -12.17 5.32
CA ARG A 370 16.97 -12.35 3.95
C ARG A 370 16.86 -13.80 3.47
N ASN A 371 16.71 -14.75 4.38
CA ASN A 371 16.52 -16.15 4.11
C ASN A 371 15.06 -16.60 4.21
N TRP A 372 14.10 -15.67 4.20
CA TRP A 372 12.65 -15.93 4.38
C TRP A 372 12.09 -17.05 3.49
N GLY A 373 12.65 -17.25 2.29
CA GLY A 373 12.27 -18.29 1.33
C GLY A 373 13.08 -19.60 1.43
N GLN A 374 14.00 -19.73 2.39
CA GLN A 374 14.99 -20.82 2.46
C GLN A 374 15.06 -21.42 3.86
N LEU A 375 14.15 -22.35 4.15
CA LEU A 375 14.03 -22.98 5.49
C LEU A 375 15.29 -23.75 5.94
N GLU A 376 16.10 -24.21 5.00
CA GLU A 376 17.38 -24.89 5.27
C GLU A 376 18.44 -23.97 5.88
N LYS A 377 18.28 -22.65 5.69
CA LYS A 377 19.21 -21.65 6.22
C LYS A 377 18.69 -21.07 7.52
N GLU A 378 19.62 -20.67 8.37
CA GLU A 378 19.33 -19.90 9.54
C GLU A 378 18.78 -18.50 9.16
N GLU A 379 18.06 -17.87 10.08
CA GLU A 379 17.58 -16.52 9.87
C GLU A 379 18.74 -15.55 9.68
N SER A 380 18.55 -14.61 8.76
CA SER A 380 19.53 -13.57 8.44
C SER A 380 18.83 -12.21 8.49
N ALA A 381 18.74 -11.67 9.70
CA ALA A 381 17.95 -10.48 9.95
C ALA A 381 18.64 -9.21 9.43
N LEU A 382 17.92 -8.45 8.63
CA LEU A 382 18.21 -7.07 8.32
C LEU A 382 17.19 -6.20 9.06
N LEU A 383 17.65 -5.17 9.78
CA LEU A 383 16.81 -4.28 10.57
C LEU A 383 17.09 -2.83 10.20
N ALA A 384 16.06 -2.09 9.81
CA ALA A 384 16.13 -0.64 9.68
C ALA A 384 15.54 0.03 10.92
N VAL A 385 16.31 0.92 11.55
CA VAL A 385 15.89 1.74 12.69
C VAL A 385 15.85 3.19 12.24
N ARG A 386 14.73 3.85 12.44
CA ARG A 386 14.58 5.29 12.20
C ARG A 386 14.45 6.02 13.53
N LYS A 387 15.23 7.11 13.70
CA LYS A 387 15.09 8.05 14.80
C LYS A 387 15.22 9.48 14.30
N GLY A 388 14.10 10.20 14.22
CA GLY A 388 14.07 11.53 13.62
C GLY A 388 14.49 11.49 12.15
N SER A 389 15.52 12.27 11.76
CA SER A 389 16.09 12.26 10.41
C SER A 389 17.08 11.13 10.16
N LEU A 390 17.55 10.44 11.21
CA LEU A 390 18.53 9.38 11.06
C LEU A 390 17.84 8.05 10.74
N ARG A 391 18.38 7.33 9.79
CA ARG A 391 17.98 5.99 9.43
C ARG A 391 19.19 5.06 9.36
N PHE A 392 19.18 4.07 10.22
CA PHE A 392 20.23 3.07 10.39
C PHE A 392 19.73 1.73 9.85
N ILE A 393 20.48 1.12 8.94
CA ILE A 393 20.22 -0.23 8.42
C ILE A 393 21.31 -1.14 8.97
N HIS A 394 20.91 -2.06 9.84
CA HIS A 394 21.77 -2.98 10.54
C HIS A 394 21.68 -4.37 9.93
N ASP A 395 22.83 -4.91 9.51
CA ASP A 395 23.01 -6.29 9.10
C ASP A 395 23.50 -7.11 10.31
N VAL A 396 22.60 -7.92 10.88
CA VAL A 396 22.89 -8.64 12.14
C VAL A 396 24.05 -9.63 11.99
N GLU A 397 24.20 -10.25 10.81
CA GLU A 397 25.28 -11.21 10.56
C GLU A 397 26.61 -10.53 10.17
N ASP A 398 26.56 -9.35 9.57
CA ASP A 398 27.75 -8.62 9.11
C ASP A 398 27.65 -7.13 9.42
N PRO A 399 27.90 -6.71 10.69
CA PRO A 399 27.81 -5.30 11.11
C PRO A 399 28.80 -4.37 10.37
N GLU A 400 29.81 -4.89 9.67
CA GLU A 400 30.66 -4.05 8.83
C GLU A 400 29.88 -3.43 7.67
N ARG A 401 28.79 -4.08 7.26
CA ARG A 401 27.86 -3.62 6.21
C ARG A 401 26.80 -2.65 6.69
N ASP A 402 26.79 -2.27 7.96
CA ASP A 402 25.85 -1.31 8.51
C ASP A 402 25.92 0.03 7.77
N LEU A 403 24.74 0.65 7.61
CA LEU A 403 24.57 1.89 6.88
C LEU A 403 23.83 2.91 7.76
N LEU A 404 24.25 4.17 7.70
CA LEU A 404 23.55 5.28 8.37
C LEU A 404 23.33 6.42 7.39
N TYR A 405 22.10 6.92 7.34
CA TYR A 405 21.68 8.03 6.48
C TYR A 405 20.99 9.13 7.27
N ASP A 406 21.12 10.37 6.81
CA ASP A 406 20.27 11.49 7.21
C ASP A 406 19.24 11.73 6.11
N ILE A 407 18.05 11.17 6.26
CA ILE A 407 17.02 11.14 5.22
C ILE A 407 16.33 12.49 4.97
N ASP A 408 16.52 13.49 5.83
CA ASP A 408 16.09 14.86 5.57
C ASP A 408 17.05 15.58 4.61
N MET A 409 18.34 15.24 4.66
CA MET A 409 19.38 15.80 3.80
C MET A 409 19.67 14.94 2.57
N ASP A 410 19.45 13.65 2.69
CA ASP A 410 19.69 12.63 1.66
C ASP A 410 18.52 11.64 1.62
N PRO A 411 17.35 12.06 1.13
CA PRO A 411 16.16 11.20 1.07
C PRO A 411 16.33 9.98 0.16
N ALA A 412 17.32 10.01 -0.74
CA ALA A 412 17.65 8.90 -1.63
C ALA A 412 18.69 7.92 -1.04
N GLU A 413 19.16 8.14 0.20
CA GLU A 413 20.08 7.25 0.94
C GLU A 413 21.36 6.90 0.17
N GLN A 414 21.94 7.90 -0.55
CA GLN A 414 23.12 7.71 -1.39
C GLN A 414 24.45 7.90 -0.63
N ARG A 415 24.43 8.59 0.51
CA ARG A 415 25.62 8.91 1.29
C ARG A 415 25.59 8.25 2.66
N ASN A 416 26.29 7.12 2.82
CA ASN A 416 26.50 6.51 4.12
C ASN A 416 27.40 7.40 5.01
N ILE A 417 26.88 7.83 6.16
CA ILE A 417 27.55 8.73 7.13
C ILE A 417 27.97 8.01 8.42
N LYS A 418 27.96 6.67 8.47
CA LYS A 418 28.24 5.90 9.71
C LYS A 418 29.59 6.24 10.33
N ASP A 419 30.62 6.45 9.52
CA ASP A 419 31.97 6.76 10.01
C ASP A 419 32.08 8.19 10.57
N GLU A 420 31.17 9.09 10.16
CA GLU A 420 31.11 10.48 10.62
C GLU A 420 30.28 10.64 11.91
N ARG A 421 29.44 9.65 12.23
CA ARG A 421 28.38 9.69 13.26
C ARG A 421 28.44 8.49 14.21
N ALA A 422 29.64 8.12 14.67
CA ALA A 422 29.83 6.90 15.47
C ALA A 422 29.00 6.85 16.77
N ALA A 423 28.72 8.00 17.40
CA ALA A 423 27.91 8.04 18.61
C ALA A 423 26.43 7.71 18.31
N GLU A 424 25.89 8.24 17.20
CA GLU A 424 24.52 7.98 16.75
C GLU A 424 24.37 6.53 16.26
N VAL A 425 25.42 5.98 15.60
CA VAL A 425 25.44 4.54 15.23
C VAL A 425 25.32 3.67 16.47
N GLN A 426 26.13 3.95 17.52
CA GLN A 426 26.08 3.20 18.76
C GLN A 426 24.69 3.28 19.44
N GLU A 427 24.08 4.46 19.47
CA GLU A 427 22.75 4.66 20.03
C GLU A 427 21.70 3.85 19.25
N LEU A 428 21.72 3.90 17.91
CA LEU A 428 20.77 3.19 17.06
C LEU A 428 20.99 1.68 17.07
N LEU A 429 22.22 1.22 17.24
CA LEU A 429 22.54 -0.20 17.43
C LEU A 429 21.95 -0.72 18.75
N GLU A 430 22.05 0.05 19.85
CA GLU A 430 21.41 -0.31 21.12
C GLU A 430 19.89 -0.39 21.02
N GLU A 431 19.25 0.47 20.18
CA GLU A 431 17.82 0.36 19.87
C GLU A 431 17.51 -0.87 19.03
N ALA A 432 18.36 -1.18 18.04
CA ALA A 432 18.23 -2.38 17.21
C ALA A 432 18.30 -3.66 18.06
N GLU A 433 19.30 -3.77 18.92
CA GLU A 433 19.47 -4.92 19.83
C GLU A 433 18.29 -5.07 20.81
N ARG A 434 17.77 -3.95 21.34
CA ARG A 434 16.58 -3.97 22.20
C ARG A 434 15.34 -4.43 21.45
N HIS A 435 15.18 -4.01 20.20
CA HIS A 435 14.06 -4.43 19.36
C HIS A 435 14.14 -5.92 19.03
N LEU A 436 15.32 -6.41 18.62
CA LEU A 436 15.54 -7.82 18.30
C LEU A 436 15.42 -8.76 19.51
N ALA A 437 15.49 -8.23 20.73
CA ALA A 437 15.33 -8.97 21.97
C ALA A 437 13.85 -9.07 22.44
N LEU A 438 12.90 -8.49 21.68
CA LEU A 438 11.48 -8.62 21.99
C LEU A 438 10.98 -10.03 21.70
N ASP A 439 10.13 -10.53 22.58
CA ASP A 439 9.43 -11.81 22.37
C ASP A 439 8.21 -11.61 21.45
N PRO A 440 7.83 -12.62 20.66
CA PRO A 440 6.54 -12.65 19.98
C PRO A 440 5.38 -12.43 20.97
N LEU A 441 4.31 -11.73 20.50
CA LEU A 441 3.16 -11.46 21.37
C LEU A 441 2.43 -12.74 21.78
N TRP A 442 2.30 -13.66 20.85
CA TRP A 442 1.58 -14.91 21.08
C TRP A 442 2.52 -16.03 21.54
N ARG A 443 2.08 -16.79 22.53
CA ARG A 443 2.87 -17.92 23.04
C ARG A 443 3.01 -18.99 21.95
N GLY A 444 4.25 -19.29 21.58
CA GLY A 444 4.57 -20.23 20.52
C GLY A 444 4.94 -19.55 19.19
N GLY A 445 4.84 -18.21 19.11
CA GLY A 445 5.17 -17.45 17.92
C GLY A 445 4.11 -17.60 16.83
N SER A 446 4.53 -17.47 15.57
CA SER A 446 3.71 -17.70 14.38
C SER A 446 3.32 -19.19 14.26
N GLU A 447 2.23 -19.45 13.54
CA GLU A 447 1.88 -20.83 13.15
C GLU A 447 2.65 -21.20 11.89
N SER A 448 3.07 -22.46 11.77
CA SER A 448 3.72 -22.95 10.54
C SER A 448 2.73 -23.74 9.71
N VAL A 449 2.59 -23.38 8.43
CA VAL A 449 1.66 -24.01 7.50
C VAL A 449 2.38 -24.77 6.40
N GLU A 450 1.80 -25.91 6.00
CA GLU A 450 2.22 -26.64 4.82
C GLU A 450 1.70 -25.91 3.56
N ILE A 451 2.60 -25.65 2.62
CA ILE A 451 2.27 -25.02 1.33
C ILE A 451 2.28 -26.14 0.28
N ASP A 452 1.14 -26.38 -0.35
CA ASP A 452 1.05 -27.40 -1.40
C ASP A 452 1.82 -27.00 -2.68
N GLU A 453 2.09 -27.97 -3.57
CA GLU A 453 2.84 -27.71 -4.81
C GLU A 453 2.17 -26.70 -5.74
N MET A 454 0.86 -26.61 -5.77
CA MET A 454 0.14 -25.67 -6.63
C MET A 454 0.28 -24.26 -6.09
N GLN A 455 0.05 -24.08 -4.80
CA GLN A 455 0.25 -22.82 -4.10
C GLN A 455 1.71 -22.36 -4.18
N MET A 456 2.68 -23.27 -4.00
CA MET A 456 4.10 -22.98 -4.14
C MET A 456 4.43 -22.48 -5.56
N ARG A 457 3.85 -23.08 -6.60
CA ARG A 457 4.01 -22.60 -7.99
C ARG A 457 3.42 -21.21 -8.19
N GLN A 458 2.27 -20.92 -7.60
CA GLN A 458 1.65 -19.58 -7.64
C GLN A 458 2.56 -18.54 -6.97
N LEU A 459 3.10 -18.85 -5.79
CA LEU A 459 4.00 -17.97 -5.05
C LEU A 459 5.33 -17.72 -5.79
N ARG A 460 5.95 -18.78 -6.34
CA ARG A 460 7.14 -18.63 -7.21
C ARG A 460 6.87 -17.79 -8.45
N ALA A 461 5.64 -17.81 -8.89
CA ALA A 461 5.18 -17.07 -10.04
C ALA A 461 5.07 -15.56 -9.81
N LEU A 462 4.97 -15.14 -8.57
CA LEU A 462 5.11 -13.74 -8.16
C LEU A 462 6.57 -13.24 -8.24
N GLY A 463 7.52 -14.07 -8.71
CA GLY A 463 8.93 -13.69 -8.86
C GLY A 463 9.80 -14.03 -7.66
N TYR A 464 9.29 -14.73 -6.68
CA TYR A 464 10.03 -15.10 -5.47
C TYR A 464 10.85 -16.38 -5.65
N SER A 465 12.09 -16.37 -5.14
CA SER A 465 12.95 -17.57 -5.07
C SER A 465 12.69 -18.31 -3.75
N ILE A 466 11.75 -19.27 -3.78
CA ILE A 466 11.41 -20.13 -2.65
C ILE A 466 11.96 -21.53 -2.95
N GLU A 467 12.76 -22.12 -2.06
CA GLU A 467 13.30 -23.48 -2.17
C GLU A 467 12.36 -24.54 -1.57
#